data_595a3b3a187b05ec2d2ebdff50c27f67
#
_entry.id   595a3b3a187b05ec2d2ebdff50c27f67
#
_cell.length_a   1.000
_cell.length_b   1.000
_cell.length_c   1.000
_cell.angle_alpha   90.00
_cell.angle_beta   90.00
_cell.angle_gamma   90.00
#
_symmetry.space_group_name_H-M   'P 1'
#
loop_
_entity.id
_entity.type
_entity.pdbx_description
1 polymer ?
#
loop_
_entity_poly.entity_id
_entity_poly.type
_entity_poly.pdbx_seq_one_letter_code
_entity_poly.pdbx_strand_id
1 'polypeptide(L)'
;MKGSTSRRKVRVGFMASLLTFSLATLGIQSAHAATELRFAALAGIDNNFKPVIEQWNKENPDIQVKVETLPATIPDIVKSLAASALSGNAPDLINNLDTYADQLADVGFTEDLTKYFGTASGGLKRADFNQAFLSSYVPINFPKQVHGLPIAADAIVVFYNKTLFKKAGVALPQDGWTYDQYLKTCDAISKWGAKQKPQVWGSSGGPGGGSKSIWQAQYNPYLHAVGAYTYDRNTNTSKIAAPEAIAAWKELVKPWQSGCIPTYSISSGKTPPTFQGGQVAMETSVRALLPTYKAGLAEKKMEWDVVDMPTIKGKVSKYIIGGGSYGLGMAATSKNKAAAWKFIDWFYTTKNGGINTLQASGSLVPPTDAGIANGDWRKLPAPPANVEAFGRAIKNSFIAPKLPGQAGTVLDTVIGDALAEVLLKKVSVEKAFKKAEDKVTAAIKKELDQ
;
A
#
# COMPACT_ATOMS: atom_id res chain seq x y z
N MET A 1 26.97 -79.24 64.65
CA MET A 1 25.95 -79.94 65.43
C MET A 1 24.62 -79.39 64.99
N LYS A 2 23.89 -80.14 64.21
CA LYS A 2 22.61 -80.82 64.45
C LYS A 2 21.64 -79.83 65.13
N GLY A 3 20.49 -79.44 64.63
CA GLY A 3 19.34 -80.17 64.16
C GLY A 3 18.23 -79.23 63.73
N SER A 4 17.55 -79.63 62.80
CA SER A 4 16.24 -80.28 62.77
C SER A 4 15.05 -79.32 62.82
N THR A 5 14.49 -79.14 61.65
CA THR A 5 13.08 -79.40 61.19
C THR A 5 11.90 -78.93 62.01
N SER A 6 11.02 -78.16 61.43
CA SER A 6 9.61 -78.54 61.42
C SER A 6 8.81 -77.77 60.31
N ARG A 7 8.21 -78.56 59.40
CA ARG A 7 7.24 -78.09 58.45
C ARG A 7 5.90 -77.92 59.12
N ARG A 8 5.28 -76.74 58.99
CA ARG A 8 3.82 -76.60 59.20
C ARG A 8 3.18 -76.12 57.92
N LYS A 9 2.38 -76.99 57.33
CA LYS A 9 1.46 -76.69 56.22
C LYS A 9 0.28 -75.86 56.76
N VAL A 10 0.06 -74.71 56.25
CA VAL A 10 -1.21 -73.99 56.43
C VAL A 10 -1.89 -73.89 55.08
N ARG A 11 -3.06 -74.46 54.96
CA ARG A 11 -4.00 -74.32 53.85
C ARG A 11 -4.65 -72.95 54.01
N VAL A 12 -4.56 -72.11 52.98
CA VAL A 12 -5.36 -70.89 52.85
C VAL A 12 -6.14 -70.98 51.53
N GLY A 13 -7.46 -70.83 51.69
CA GLY A 13 -8.42 -70.97 50.62
C GLY A 13 -8.32 -69.83 49.63
N PHE A 14 -8.59 -70.18 48.36
CA PHE A 14 -8.77 -69.25 47.26
C PHE A 14 -10.13 -68.57 47.37
N MET A 15 -10.13 -67.26 47.65
CA MET A 15 -11.28 -66.41 47.37
C MET A 15 -10.92 -65.61 46.12
N ALA A 16 -11.54 -65.96 44.98
CA ALA A 16 -11.43 -65.27 43.73
C ALA A 16 -12.28 -63.97 43.79
N SER A 17 -11.65 -62.84 43.95
CA SER A 17 -12.28 -61.54 43.76
C SER A 17 -12.01 -61.10 42.27
N LEU A 18 -13.07 -61.14 41.45
CA LEU A 18 -13.07 -60.52 40.15
C LEU A 18 -13.03 -59.01 40.31
N LEU A 19 -11.85 -58.40 40.12
CA LEU A 19 -11.71 -56.99 39.87
C LEU A 19 -11.86 -56.74 38.35
N THR A 20 -13.04 -56.25 37.95
CA THR A 20 -13.25 -55.71 36.64
C THR A 20 -12.43 -54.40 36.48
N PHE A 21 -11.31 -54.47 35.81
CA PHE A 21 -10.55 -53.28 35.33
C PHE A 21 -11.31 -52.68 34.17
N SER A 22 -12.11 -51.64 34.43
CA SER A 22 -12.60 -50.76 33.37
C SER A 22 -11.41 -50.00 32.77
N LEU A 23 -10.90 -50.42 31.64
CA LEU A 23 -10.02 -49.61 30.81
C LEU A 23 -10.83 -48.40 30.32
N ALA A 24 -10.74 -47.28 31.02
CA ALA A 24 -11.04 -45.99 30.45
C ALA A 24 -9.97 -45.73 29.37
N THR A 25 -10.33 -45.96 28.11
CA THR A 25 -9.58 -45.44 26.96
C THR A 25 -9.69 -43.94 27.02
N LEU A 26 -8.75 -43.31 27.75
CA LEU A 26 -8.41 -41.91 27.51
C LEU A 26 -7.94 -41.83 26.06
N GLY A 27 -8.84 -41.36 25.18
CA GLY A 27 -8.49 -40.96 23.83
C GLY A 27 -7.38 -39.92 23.95
N ILE A 28 -6.15 -40.34 23.71
CA ILE A 28 -5.05 -39.42 23.46
C ILE A 28 -5.43 -38.72 22.14
N GLN A 29 -6.16 -37.59 22.25
CA GLN A 29 -6.22 -36.64 21.17
C GLN A 29 -4.77 -36.22 20.95
N SER A 30 -4.18 -36.75 19.89
CA SER A 30 -2.91 -36.25 19.39
C SER A 30 -3.11 -34.76 19.17
N ALA A 31 -2.57 -33.93 20.03
CA ALA A 31 -2.49 -32.52 19.80
C ALA A 31 -1.70 -32.38 18.50
N HIS A 32 -2.40 -32.20 17.37
CA HIS A 32 -1.72 -31.81 16.14
C HIS A 32 -1.05 -30.49 16.45
N ALA A 33 0.25 -30.43 16.27
CA ALA A 33 0.97 -29.16 16.36
C ALA A 33 0.30 -28.17 15.38
N ALA A 34 -0.01 -26.98 15.86
CA ALA A 34 -0.61 -25.95 15.04
C ALA A 34 0.26 -25.71 13.79
N THR A 35 -0.38 -25.59 12.64
CA THR A 35 0.32 -25.17 11.42
C THR A 35 0.81 -23.73 11.61
N GLU A 36 2.11 -23.52 11.50
CA GLU A 36 2.70 -22.18 11.56
C GLU A 36 2.81 -21.61 10.13
N LEU A 37 2.21 -20.46 9.89
CA LEU A 37 2.37 -19.66 8.67
C LEU A 37 3.32 -18.50 8.97
N ARG A 38 4.31 -18.31 8.12
CA ARG A 38 5.21 -17.15 8.16
C ARG A 38 4.70 -16.08 7.23
N PHE A 39 4.47 -14.88 7.76
CA PHE A 39 4.01 -13.72 7.00
C PHE A 39 5.09 -12.65 6.96
N ALA A 40 5.73 -12.46 5.82
CA ALA A 40 6.74 -11.44 5.63
C ALA A 40 6.11 -10.09 5.25
N ALA A 41 6.28 -9.08 6.09
CA ALA A 41 5.72 -7.74 5.93
C ALA A 41 6.81 -6.67 5.95
N LEU A 42 6.55 -5.54 5.30
CA LEU A 42 7.45 -4.38 5.33
C LEU A 42 7.51 -3.78 6.73
N ALA A 43 8.69 -3.28 7.09
CA ALA A 43 8.91 -2.52 8.32
C ALA A 43 7.92 -1.35 8.43
N GLY A 44 7.23 -1.26 9.57
CA GLY A 44 6.17 -0.27 9.83
C GLY A 44 4.77 -0.71 9.39
N ILE A 45 4.65 -1.56 8.36
CA ILE A 45 3.38 -2.20 7.97
C ILE A 45 3.08 -3.39 8.86
N ASP A 46 4.10 -4.11 9.29
CA ASP A 46 4.03 -5.17 10.28
C ASP A 46 3.20 -4.76 11.52
N ASN A 47 3.38 -3.53 12.01
CA ASN A 47 2.61 -2.99 13.12
C ASN A 47 1.11 -2.85 12.80
N ASN A 48 0.75 -2.51 11.56
CA ASN A 48 -0.65 -2.41 11.15
C ASN A 48 -1.32 -3.78 11.08
N PHE A 49 -0.57 -4.82 10.73
CA PHE A 49 -1.06 -6.20 10.70
C PHE A 49 -1.13 -6.88 12.07
N LYS A 50 -0.43 -6.36 13.07
CA LYS A 50 -0.41 -6.98 14.40
C LYS A 50 -1.80 -7.26 14.97
N PRO A 51 -2.75 -6.32 15.01
CA PRO A 51 -4.11 -6.61 15.49
C PRO A 51 -4.83 -7.67 14.65
N VAL A 52 -4.60 -7.71 13.33
CA VAL A 52 -5.17 -8.70 12.42
C VAL A 52 -4.64 -10.09 12.73
N ILE A 53 -3.32 -10.20 12.93
CA ILE A 53 -2.67 -11.48 13.26
C ILE A 53 -3.10 -11.98 14.64
N GLU A 54 -3.17 -11.10 15.63
CA GLU A 54 -3.66 -11.44 16.98
C GLU A 54 -5.10 -11.96 16.94
N GLN A 55 -5.97 -11.31 16.15
CA GLN A 55 -7.34 -11.76 15.95
C GLN A 55 -7.40 -13.13 15.28
N TRP A 56 -6.69 -13.30 14.15
CA TRP A 56 -6.63 -14.59 13.45
C TRP A 56 -6.16 -15.72 14.36
N ASN A 57 -5.05 -15.51 15.05
CA ASN A 57 -4.44 -16.53 15.93
C ASN A 57 -5.37 -16.95 17.08
N LYS A 58 -6.18 -16.01 17.57
CA LYS A 58 -7.20 -16.29 18.58
C LYS A 58 -8.36 -17.12 18.02
N GLU A 59 -8.81 -16.79 16.81
CA GLU A 59 -9.95 -17.44 16.14
C GLU A 59 -9.58 -18.80 15.51
N ASN A 60 -8.30 -19.01 15.18
CA ASN A 60 -7.80 -20.21 14.50
C ASN A 60 -6.61 -20.84 15.25
N PRO A 61 -6.82 -21.49 16.40
CA PRO A 61 -5.72 -22.02 17.22
C PRO A 61 -4.92 -23.15 16.52
N ASP A 62 -5.48 -23.76 15.49
CA ASP A 62 -4.86 -24.80 14.66
C ASP A 62 -3.95 -24.24 13.52
N ILE A 63 -4.07 -22.95 13.21
CA ILE A 63 -3.25 -22.27 12.20
C ILE A 63 -2.76 -20.94 12.77
N GLN A 64 -1.51 -20.88 13.16
CA GLN A 64 -0.91 -19.69 13.76
C GLN A 64 -0.08 -18.91 12.73
N VAL A 65 -0.23 -17.58 12.69
CA VAL A 65 0.55 -16.71 11.81
C VAL A 65 1.61 -15.98 12.63
N LYS A 66 2.85 -16.00 12.13
CA LYS A 66 3.98 -15.22 12.69
C LYS A 66 4.47 -14.21 11.66
N VAL A 67 4.64 -12.96 12.09
CA VAL A 67 5.15 -11.88 11.25
C VAL A 67 6.66 -11.87 11.27
N GLU A 68 7.28 -11.71 10.11
CA GLU A 68 8.70 -11.41 9.94
C GLU A 68 8.87 -10.15 9.09
N THR A 69 9.91 -9.36 9.36
CA THR A 69 10.11 -8.07 8.71
C THR A 69 10.95 -8.22 7.44
N LEU A 70 10.45 -7.68 6.33
CA LEU A 70 11.17 -7.60 5.06
C LEU A 70 12.25 -6.51 5.08
N PRO A 71 13.28 -6.61 4.21
CA PRO A 71 14.24 -5.54 3.98
C PRO A 71 13.59 -4.19 3.65
N ALA A 72 14.34 -3.10 3.81
CA ALA A 72 13.79 -1.75 3.66
C ALA A 72 13.70 -1.27 2.19
N THR A 73 14.45 -1.87 1.26
CA THR A 73 14.48 -1.43 -0.14
C THR A 73 13.88 -2.47 -1.07
N ILE A 74 13.18 -2.03 -2.13
CA ILE A 74 12.55 -2.94 -3.11
C ILE A 74 13.54 -3.93 -3.74
N PRO A 75 14.73 -3.53 -4.21
CA PRO A 75 15.69 -4.48 -4.76
C PRO A 75 16.12 -5.55 -3.74
N ASP A 76 16.31 -5.17 -2.47
CA ASP A 76 16.69 -6.09 -1.42
C ASP A 76 15.54 -7.04 -1.06
N ILE A 77 14.30 -6.57 -1.10
CA ILE A 77 13.09 -7.39 -0.90
C ILE A 77 13.04 -8.49 -1.96
N VAL A 78 13.05 -8.12 -3.24
CA VAL A 78 12.95 -9.07 -4.35
C VAL A 78 14.09 -10.09 -4.30
N LYS A 79 15.32 -9.63 -4.09
CA LYS A 79 16.50 -10.49 -3.95
C LYS A 79 16.40 -11.45 -2.77
N SER A 80 15.98 -10.96 -1.60
CA SER A 80 15.84 -11.75 -0.38
C SER A 80 14.76 -12.81 -0.53
N LEU A 81 13.59 -12.46 -1.07
CA LEU A 81 12.49 -13.39 -1.29
C LEU A 81 12.86 -14.45 -2.32
N ALA A 82 13.47 -14.07 -3.46
CA ALA A 82 13.94 -15.02 -4.45
C ALA A 82 14.97 -16.01 -3.86
N ALA A 83 15.94 -15.52 -3.08
CA ALA A 83 16.92 -16.37 -2.41
C ALA A 83 16.28 -17.32 -1.38
N SER A 84 15.27 -16.84 -0.64
CA SER A 84 14.54 -17.67 0.33
C SER A 84 13.77 -18.80 -0.35
N ALA A 85 13.18 -18.57 -1.53
CA ALA A 85 12.53 -19.60 -2.32
C ALA A 85 13.51 -20.68 -2.78
N LEU A 86 14.67 -20.26 -3.30
CA LEU A 86 15.72 -21.19 -3.76
C LEU A 86 16.29 -22.05 -2.63
N SER A 87 16.40 -21.50 -1.41
CA SER A 87 16.87 -22.23 -0.24
C SER A 87 15.79 -23.07 0.45
N GLY A 88 14.55 -23.06 -0.03
CA GLY A 88 13.42 -23.76 0.58
C GLY A 88 12.95 -23.12 1.92
N ASN A 89 13.33 -21.87 2.18
CA ASN A 89 13.00 -21.13 3.41
C ASN A 89 12.11 -19.91 3.13
N ALA A 90 11.28 -19.95 2.08
CA ALA A 90 10.35 -18.88 1.78
C ALA A 90 9.29 -18.71 2.87
N PRO A 91 8.83 -17.49 3.17
CA PRO A 91 7.61 -17.29 3.95
C PRO A 91 6.40 -17.85 3.20
N ASP A 92 5.31 -18.16 3.90
CA ASP A 92 4.07 -18.65 3.29
C ASP A 92 3.25 -17.50 2.67
N LEU A 93 3.21 -16.38 3.37
CA LEU A 93 2.48 -15.17 3.01
C LEU A 93 3.43 -13.97 2.93
N ILE A 94 3.14 -13.05 2.05
CA ILE A 94 3.91 -11.81 1.91
C ILE A 94 2.99 -10.59 1.81
N ASN A 95 3.48 -9.48 2.32
CA ASN A 95 2.98 -8.17 1.94
C ASN A 95 3.51 -7.86 0.53
N ASN A 96 2.68 -8.11 -0.47
CA ASN A 96 3.04 -7.99 -1.88
C ASN A 96 2.62 -6.62 -2.41
N LEU A 97 3.54 -5.64 -2.45
CA LEU A 97 3.25 -4.33 -3.00
C LEU A 97 3.12 -4.39 -4.52
N ASP A 98 2.23 -3.58 -5.06
CA ASP A 98 2.03 -3.43 -6.50
C ASP A 98 3.31 -3.01 -7.26
N THR A 99 4.21 -2.28 -6.59
CA THR A 99 5.48 -1.80 -7.14
C THR A 99 6.49 -2.90 -7.46
N TYR A 100 6.40 -4.06 -6.81
CA TYR A 100 7.29 -5.20 -7.08
C TYR A 100 6.54 -6.52 -7.36
N ALA A 101 5.21 -6.48 -7.41
CA ALA A 101 4.39 -7.68 -7.63
C ALA A 101 4.74 -8.40 -8.95
N ASP A 102 4.97 -7.64 -10.03
CA ASP A 102 5.37 -8.22 -11.31
C ASP A 102 6.75 -8.89 -11.24
N GLN A 103 7.71 -8.24 -10.56
CA GLN A 103 9.06 -8.79 -10.39
C GLN A 103 9.06 -10.10 -9.59
N LEU A 104 8.22 -10.20 -8.54
CA LEU A 104 8.09 -11.44 -7.79
C LEU A 104 7.40 -12.55 -8.58
N ALA A 105 6.45 -12.20 -9.45
CA ALA A 105 5.83 -13.15 -10.36
C ALA A 105 6.83 -13.64 -11.42
N ASP A 106 7.62 -12.74 -12.01
CA ASP A 106 8.61 -13.04 -13.05
C ASP A 106 9.71 -13.98 -12.54
N VAL A 107 10.14 -13.81 -11.28
CA VAL A 107 11.12 -14.75 -10.67
C VAL A 107 10.47 -16.01 -10.09
N GLY A 108 9.15 -16.22 -10.31
CA GLY A 108 8.42 -17.40 -9.86
C GLY A 108 8.23 -17.50 -8.34
N PHE A 109 8.37 -16.37 -7.60
CA PHE A 109 8.22 -16.38 -6.16
C PHE A 109 6.75 -16.47 -5.73
N THR A 110 5.85 -15.76 -6.41
CA THR A 110 4.44 -15.70 -6.03
C THR A 110 3.58 -16.78 -6.69
N GLU A 111 2.66 -17.33 -5.95
CA GLU A 111 1.66 -18.30 -6.39
C GLU A 111 0.57 -17.62 -7.24
N ASP A 112 0.12 -18.28 -8.30
CA ASP A 112 -1.10 -17.91 -9.03
C ASP A 112 -2.34 -18.19 -8.18
N LEU A 113 -2.99 -17.14 -7.72
CA LEU A 113 -4.18 -17.21 -6.86
C LEU A 113 -5.47 -17.48 -7.66
N THR A 114 -5.44 -17.44 -8.97
CA THR A 114 -6.64 -17.58 -9.84
C THR A 114 -7.42 -18.86 -9.54
N LYS A 115 -6.71 -19.95 -9.27
CA LYS A 115 -7.31 -21.27 -9.01
C LYS A 115 -7.99 -21.41 -7.63
N TYR A 116 -7.75 -20.49 -6.73
CA TYR A 116 -8.31 -20.55 -5.37
C TYR A 116 -9.64 -19.80 -5.24
N PHE A 117 -9.95 -18.89 -6.17
CA PHE A 117 -11.22 -18.16 -6.13
C PHE A 117 -12.41 -19.10 -6.25
N GLY A 118 -13.39 -18.90 -5.37
CA GLY A 118 -14.65 -19.67 -5.37
C GLY A 118 -14.51 -21.13 -4.94
N THR A 119 -13.37 -21.54 -4.37
CA THR A 119 -13.15 -22.92 -3.91
C THR A 119 -13.90 -23.26 -2.62
N ALA A 120 -14.20 -22.26 -1.78
CA ALA A 120 -15.02 -22.40 -0.61
C ALA A 120 -16.45 -21.91 -0.87
N SER A 121 -17.46 -22.56 -0.25
CA SER A 121 -18.84 -22.07 -0.30
C SER A 121 -18.94 -20.70 0.40
N GLY A 122 -19.36 -19.67 -0.33
CA GLY A 122 -19.37 -18.29 0.16
C GLY A 122 -17.99 -17.63 0.24
N GLY A 123 -16.94 -18.29 -0.26
CA GLY A 123 -15.57 -17.79 -0.24
C GLY A 123 -15.31 -16.69 -1.27
N LEU A 124 -14.12 -16.14 -1.20
CA LEU A 124 -13.65 -15.01 -1.99
C LEU A 124 -13.73 -15.29 -3.49
N LYS A 125 -14.28 -14.34 -4.25
CA LYS A 125 -14.39 -14.39 -5.70
C LYS A 125 -13.56 -13.28 -6.33
N ARG A 126 -12.99 -13.55 -7.51
CA ARG A 126 -12.28 -12.52 -8.29
C ARG A 126 -13.16 -11.29 -8.58
N ALA A 127 -14.45 -11.51 -8.82
CA ALA A 127 -15.42 -10.45 -9.11
C ALA A 127 -15.77 -9.58 -7.89
N ASP A 128 -15.41 -9.97 -6.67
CA ASP A 128 -15.66 -9.16 -5.48
C ASP A 128 -14.75 -7.92 -5.43
N PHE A 129 -13.59 -7.99 -6.09
CA PHE A 129 -12.62 -6.89 -6.15
C PHE A 129 -12.97 -5.87 -7.22
N ASN A 130 -12.71 -4.60 -6.91
CA ASN A 130 -12.64 -3.58 -7.94
C ASN A 130 -11.52 -3.94 -8.93
N GLN A 131 -11.88 -4.09 -10.20
CA GLN A 131 -10.98 -4.62 -11.22
C GLN A 131 -9.80 -3.71 -11.51
N ALA A 132 -9.92 -2.40 -11.32
CA ALA A 132 -8.80 -1.49 -11.45
C ALA A 132 -7.71 -1.80 -10.41
N PHE A 133 -8.09 -2.02 -9.15
CA PHE A 133 -7.14 -2.37 -8.08
C PHE A 133 -6.55 -3.76 -8.27
N LEU A 134 -7.39 -4.75 -8.60
CA LEU A 134 -6.92 -6.11 -8.84
C LEU A 134 -5.92 -6.19 -9.99
N SER A 135 -6.06 -5.34 -11.02
CA SER A 135 -5.15 -5.31 -12.17
C SER A 135 -3.69 -5.02 -11.79
N SER A 136 -3.45 -4.40 -10.64
CA SER A 136 -2.09 -4.19 -10.09
C SER A 136 -1.37 -5.50 -9.73
N TYR A 137 -2.13 -6.57 -9.55
CA TYR A 137 -1.62 -7.90 -9.18
C TYR A 137 -1.80 -8.94 -10.30
N VAL A 138 -2.14 -8.47 -11.50
CA VAL A 138 -2.11 -9.25 -12.74
C VAL A 138 -0.79 -8.92 -13.44
N PRO A 139 0.21 -9.82 -13.43
CA PRO A 139 1.52 -9.52 -13.98
C PRO A 139 1.47 -9.31 -15.49
N ILE A 140 2.38 -8.48 -16.00
CA ILE A 140 2.48 -8.18 -17.43
C ILE A 140 2.72 -9.46 -18.23
N ASN A 141 3.62 -10.31 -17.74
CA ASN A 141 4.00 -11.56 -18.40
C ASN A 141 3.00 -12.71 -18.20
N PHE A 142 2.07 -12.56 -17.23
CA PHE A 142 1.04 -13.55 -16.90
C PHE A 142 -0.37 -12.94 -16.87
N PRO A 143 -0.90 -12.42 -18.01
CA PRO A 143 -2.10 -11.57 -18.01
C PRO A 143 -3.41 -12.28 -17.62
N LYS A 144 -3.39 -13.60 -17.47
CA LYS A 144 -4.54 -14.41 -17.00
C LYS A 144 -4.45 -14.82 -15.53
N GLN A 145 -3.31 -14.58 -14.90
CA GLN A 145 -3.02 -15.00 -13.52
C GLN A 145 -3.16 -13.82 -12.55
N VAL A 146 -3.40 -14.12 -11.29
CA VAL A 146 -3.46 -13.16 -10.19
C VAL A 146 -2.41 -13.55 -9.16
N HIS A 147 -1.39 -12.74 -8.98
CA HIS A 147 -0.24 -13.02 -8.12
C HIS A 147 -0.23 -12.26 -6.80
N GLY A 148 -1.36 -11.70 -6.43
CA GLY A 148 -1.60 -11.01 -5.17
C GLY A 148 -2.99 -10.40 -5.13
N LEU A 149 -3.39 -9.91 -3.97
CA LEU A 149 -4.69 -9.28 -3.76
C LEU A 149 -4.51 -7.92 -3.13
N PRO A 150 -5.19 -6.87 -3.62
CA PRO A 150 -5.10 -5.54 -3.01
C PRO A 150 -5.72 -5.56 -1.60
N ILE A 151 -5.08 -4.89 -0.65
CA ILE A 151 -5.62 -4.74 0.72
C ILE A 151 -6.37 -3.42 0.87
N ALA A 152 -5.98 -2.41 0.12
CA ALA A 152 -6.57 -1.08 0.20
C ALA A 152 -6.76 -0.46 -1.18
N ALA A 153 -7.72 0.46 -1.26
CA ALA A 153 -7.85 1.42 -2.33
C ALA A 153 -7.24 2.74 -1.87
N ASP A 154 -6.09 3.11 -2.44
CA ASP A 154 -5.41 4.37 -2.11
C ASP A 154 -6.03 5.53 -2.88
N ALA A 155 -7.05 6.12 -2.27
CA ALA A 155 -7.70 7.32 -2.78
C ALA A 155 -6.79 8.55 -2.62
N ILE A 156 -6.57 9.29 -3.69
CA ILE A 156 -5.79 10.51 -3.70
C ILE A 156 -6.72 11.72 -3.67
N VAL A 157 -6.50 12.57 -2.68
CA VAL A 157 -7.24 13.82 -2.46
C VAL A 157 -6.27 14.94 -2.07
N VAL A 158 -6.76 16.16 -1.98
CA VAL A 158 -5.99 17.26 -1.38
C VAL A 158 -6.42 17.43 0.07
N PHE A 159 -5.49 17.26 1.00
CA PHE A 159 -5.63 17.63 2.39
C PHE A 159 -5.37 19.12 2.54
N TYR A 160 -6.19 19.86 3.30
CA TYR A 160 -5.99 21.28 3.50
C TYR A 160 -6.19 21.71 4.95
N ASN A 161 -5.37 22.64 5.41
CA ASN A 161 -5.35 23.15 6.77
C ASN A 161 -6.22 24.40 6.91
N LYS A 162 -7.45 24.24 7.42
CA LYS A 162 -8.43 25.33 7.61
C LYS A 162 -7.88 26.48 8.45
N THR A 163 -7.07 26.16 9.47
CA THR A 163 -6.47 27.17 10.35
C THR A 163 -5.51 28.06 9.59
N LEU A 164 -4.68 27.51 8.71
CA LEU A 164 -3.75 28.30 7.88
C LEU A 164 -4.49 29.12 6.83
N PHE A 165 -5.51 28.57 6.20
CA PHE A 165 -6.38 29.31 5.27
C PHE A 165 -7.01 30.52 5.94
N LYS A 166 -7.62 30.35 7.13
CA LYS A 166 -8.23 31.41 7.90
C LYS A 166 -7.20 32.50 8.25
N LYS A 167 -6.02 32.11 8.72
CA LYS A 167 -4.95 33.06 9.07
C LYS A 167 -4.43 33.84 7.87
N ALA A 168 -4.39 33.20 6.69
CA ALA A 168 -3.97 33.83 5.44
C ALA A 168 -5.07 34.69 4.80
N GLY A 169 -6.32 34.61 5.26
CA GLY A 169 -7.48 35.31 4.66
C GLY A 169 -7.86 34.74 3.29
N VAL A 170 -7.57 33.45 3.05
CA VAL A 170 -7.83 32.76 1.77
C VAL A 170 -9.07 31.89 1.92
N ALA A 171 -9.96 31.93 0.93
CA ALA A 171 -11.16 31.08 0.90
C ALA A 171 -10.81 29.59 0.85
N LEU A 172 -11.61 28.76 1.56
CA LEU A 172 -11.41 27.32 1.57
C LEU A 172 -11.71 26.73 0.18
N PRO A 173 -10.95 25.70 -0.25
CA PRO A 173 -11.22 25.02 -1.52
C PRO A 173 -12.55 24.27 -1.46
N GLN A 174 -13.20 24.14 -2.60
CA GLN A 174 -14.48 23.43 -2.76
C GLN A 174 -14.31 22.28 -3.74
N ASP A 175 -15.11 21.22 -3.58
CA ASP A 175 -15.12 20.11 -4.55
C ASP A 175 -15.42 20.66 -5.96
N GLY A 176 -14.75 20.11 -6.96
CA GLY A 176 -14.85 20.55 -8.34
C GLY A 176 -13.99 21.77 -8.72
N TRP A 177 -13.15 22.26 -7.79
CA TRP A 177 -12.21 23.35 -8.08
C TRP A 177 -11.23 23.01 -9.22
N THR A 178 -10.59 24.05 -9.79
CA THR A 178 -9.68 23.89 -10.92
C THR A 178 -8.21 23.94 -10.49
N TYR A 179 -7.30 23.43 -11.32
CA TYR A 179 -5.87 23.55 -11.10
C TYR A 179 -5.40 25.01 -11.04
N ASP A 180 -6.00 25.90 -11.84
CA ASP A 180 -5.71 27.33 -11.75
C ASP A 180 -6.12 27.93 -10.41
N GLN A 181 -7.25 27.51 -9.86
CA GLN A 181 -7.65 27.90 -8.50
C GLN A 181 -6.70 27.35 -7.44
N TYR A 182 -6.24 26.10 -7.60
CA TYR A 182 -5.21 25.52 -6.73
C TYR A 182 -3.92 26.35 -6.76
N LEU A 183 -3.41 26.74 -7.95
CA LEU A 183 -2.20 27.54 -8.08
C LEU A 183 -2.38 28.93 -7.42
N LYS A 184 -3.48 29.64 -7.72
CA LYS A 184 -3.78 30.95 -7.11
C LYS A 184 -3.86 30.88 -5.58
N THR A 185 -4.53 29.84 -5.05
CA THR A 185 -4.65 29.58 -3.61
C THR A 185 -3.28 29.33 -2.98
N CYS A 186 -2.49 28.48 -3.62
CA CYS A 186 -1.15 28.13 -3.20
C CYS A 186 -0.24 29.37 -3.10
N ASP A 187 -0.23 30.20 -4.15
CA ASP A 187 0.56 31.44 -4.21
C ASP A 187 0.11 32.46 -3.15
N ALA A 188 -1.19 32.63 -2.96
CA ALA A 188 -1.73 33.54 -1.97
C ALA A 188 -1.30 33.18 -0.54
N ILE A 189 -1.39 31.88 -0.21
CA ILE A 189 -0.97 31.39 1.12
C ILE A 189 0.53 31.49 1.29
N SER A 190 1.33 31.18 0.28
CA SER A 190 2.80 31.28 0.36
C SER A 190 3.28 32.71 0.49
N LYS A 191 2.64 33.68 -0.16
CA LYS A 191 2.94 35.12 0.01
C LYS A 191 2.69 35.59 1.46
N TRP A 192 1.58 35.17 2.07
CA TRP A 192 1.33 35.40 3.48
C TRP A 192 2.32 34.64 4.35
N GLY A 193 2.55 33.36 4.03
CA GLY A 193 3.37 32.42 4.78
C GLY A 193 4.85 32.78 4.84
N ALA A 194 5.40 33.47 3.83
CA ALA A 194 6.75 33.98 3.81
C ALA A 194 7.05 34.97 4.97
N LYS A 195 6.02 35.60 5.52
CA LYS A 195 6.12 36.51 6.67
C LYS A 195 5.96 35.81 8.02
N GLN A 196 5.67 34.51 8.02
CA GLN A 196 5.43 33.74 9.25
C GLN A 196 6.75 33.12 9.77
N LYS A 197 6.78 32.83 11.07
CA LYS A 197 7.87 32.12 11.76
C LYS A 197 7.30 31.00 12.60
N PRO A 198 7.53 29.73 12.28
CA PRO A 198 8.22 29.26 11.07
C PRO A 198 7.47 29.64 9.79
N GLN A 199 8.18 29.67 8.67
CA GLN A 199 7.60 29.95 7.35
C GLN A 199 6.52 28.92 7.01
N VAL A 200 5.44 29.38 6.37
CA VAL A 200 4.33 28.55 5.89
C VAL A 200 4.33 28.53 4.36
N TRP A 201 4.04 27.38 3.78
CA TRP A 201 3.99 27.14 2.35
C TRP A 201 2.57 26.82 1.91
N GLY A 202 2.20 27.24 0.71
CA GLY A 202 0.88 26.98 0.16
C GLY A 202 0.62 25.50 -0.08
N SER A 203 1.64 24.80 -0.56
CA SER A 203 1.56 23.35 -0.78
C SER A 203 2.92 22.67 -0.58
N SER A 204 2.95 21.34 -0.66
CA SER A 204 4.15 20.50 -0.65
C SER A 204 4.41 19.87 -2.01
N GLY A 205 5.65 19.44 -2.23
CA GLY A 205 6.04 18.65 -3.41
C GLY A 205 5.60 17.17 -3.35
N GLY A 206 4.97 16.73 -2.25
CA GLY A 206 4.52 15.36 -2.02
C GLY A 206 4.36 15.05 -0.55
N PRO A 207 3.85 13.87 -0.18
CA PRO A 207 3.65 13.45 1.19
C PRO A 207 4.95 13.47 1.99
N GLY A 208 4.87 13.99 3.22
CA GLY A 208 6.03 14.09 4.09
C GLY A 208 7.01 15.21 3.75
N GLY A 209 6.68 16.07 2.79
CA GLY A 209 7.40 17.31 2.47
C GLY A 209 8.78 17.14 1.83
N GLY A 210 9.29 15.94 1.67
CA GLY A 210 10.69 15.68 1.36
C GLY A 210 10.96 14.70 0.23
N SER A 211 10.30 14.83 -0.90
CA SER A 211 10.65 14.01 -2.05
C SER A 211 11.72 14.70 -2.90
N LYS A 212 12.79 13.96 -3.24
CA LYS A 212 13.74 14.34 -4.28
C LYS A 212 13.11 14.31 -5.68
N SER A 213 11.85 13.92 -5.77
CA SER A 213 11.07 13.81 -7.01
C SER A 213 9.64 14.26 -6.77
N ILE A 214 8.97 14.69 -7.82
CA ILE A 214 7.52 14.83 -7.80
C ILE A 214 6.90 13.42 -7.68
N TRP A 215 5.97 13.29 -6.75
CA TRP A 215 5.30 12.02 -6.55
C TRP A 215 4.33 11.71 -7.69
N GLN A 216 4.26 10.44 -8.10
CA GLN A 216 3.39 9.98 -9.20
C GLN A 216 1.93 10.43 -9.06
N ALA A 217 1.41 10.55 -7.83
CA ALA A 217 0.08 11.05 -7.56
C ALA A 217 -0.12 12.55 -7.87
N GLN A 218 0.95 13.29 -8.10
CA GLN A 218 0.87 14.70 -8.49
C GLN A 218 0.97 14.88 -9.99
N TYR A 219 1.76 14.07 -10.69
CA TYR A 219 1.94 14.23 -12.14
C TYR A 219 1.00 13.35 -12.98
N ASN A 220 0.73 12.11 -12.59
CA ASN A 220 -0.13 11.23 -13.39
C ASN A 220 -1.56 11.76 -13.58
N PRO A 221 -2.23 12.35 -12.56
CA PRO A 221 -3.53 12.98 -12.77
C PRO A 221 -3.48 14.08 -13.84
N TYR A 222 -2.41 14.87 -13.84
CA TYR A 222 -2.24 15.94 -14.82
C TYR A 222 -1.98 15.39 -16.21
N LEU A 223 -1.01 14.49 -16.36
CA LEU A 223 -0.70 13.83 -17.64
C LEU A 223 -1.95 13.20 -18.24
N HIS A 224 -2.66 12.39 -17.49
CA HIS A 224 -3.86 11.71 -17.97
C HIS A 224 -4.97 12.69 -18.38
N ALA A 225 -5.18 13.77 -17.64
CA ALA A 225 -6.20 14.77 -17.97
C ALA A 225 -5.93 15.47 -19.30
N VAL A 226 -4.68 15.59 -19.72
CA VAL A 226 -4.30 16.19 -21.02
C VAL A 226 -4.08 15.15 -22.11
N GLY A 227 -4.34 13.86 -21.83
CA GLY A 227 -4.18 12.78 -22.79
C GLY A 227 -2.74 12.28 -22.94
N ALA A 228 -1.86 12.65 -22.00
CA ALA A 228 -0.48 12.17 -21.94
C ALA A 228 -0.34 10.98 -20.99
N TYR A 229 0.68 10.18 -21.21
CA TYR A 229 1.04 9.03 -20.40
C TYR A 229 2.55 8.96 -20.24
N THR A 230 3.02 8.21 -19.24
CA THR A 230 4.45 7.95 -19.05
C THR A 230 4.96 6.82 -19.95
N TYR A 231 4.08 5.91 -20.34
CA TYR A 231 4.42 4.68 -21.05
C TYR A 231 3.28 4.24 -21.97
N ASP A 232 3.63 3.83 -23.19
CA ASP A 232 2.73 3.18 -24.13
C ASP A 232 3.03 1.69 -24.19
N ARG A 233 2.12 0.90 -23.63
CA ARG A 233 2.24 -0.56 -23.56
C ARG A 233 2.14 -1.25 -24.93
N ASN A 234 1.46 -0.64 -25.90
CA ASN A 234 1.28 -1.24 -27.22
C ASN A 234 2.57 -1.18 -28.05
N THR A 235 3.34 -0.10 -27.87
CA THR A 235 4.61 0.11 -28.58
C THR A 235 5.84 -0.15 -27.69
N ASN A 236 5.63 -0.46 -26.42
CA ASN A 236 6.69 -0.61 -25.43
C ASN A 236 7.67 0.56 -25.38
N THR A 237 7.15 1.79 -25.47
CA THR A 237 7.97 3.00 -25.49
C THR A 237 7.61 3.95 -24.35
N SER A 238 8.63 4.63 -23.81
CA SER A 238 8.41 5.77 -22.93
C SER A 238 7.74 6.90 -23.69
N LYS A 239 6.86 7.65 -23.03
CA LYS A 239 6.14 8.81 -23.55
C LYS A 239 6.31 10.05 -22.70
N ILE A 240 7.28 10.05 -21.78
CA ILE A 240 7.47 11.17 -20.84
C ILE A 240 7.94 12.46 -21.50
N ALA A 241 8.47 12.39 -22.73
CA ALA A 241 8.85 13.55 -23.53
C ALA A 241 7.96 13.75 -24.77
N ALA A 242 6.81 13.06 -24.85
CA ALA A 242 5.82 13.38 -25.88
C ALA A 242 5.34 14.84 -25.76
N PRO A 243 4.92 15.49 -26.87
CA PRO A 243 4.54 16.91 -26.85
C PRO A 243 3.53 17.28 -25.75
N GLU A 244 2.52 16.43 -25.54
CA GLU A 244 1.48 16.62 -24.53
C GLU A 244 2.06 16.48 -23.10
N ALA A 245 3.00 15.53 -22.90
CA ALA A 245 3.69 15.34 -21.64
C ALA A 245 4.61 16.53 -21.34
N ILE A 246 5.36 17.03 -22.31
CA ILE A 246 6.19 18.24 -22.15
C ILE A 246 5.33 19.45 -21.76
N ALA A 247 4.17 19.64 -22.40
CA ALA A 247 3.24 20.70 -22.03
C ALA A 247 2.76 20.54 -20.58
N ALA A 248 2.48 19.31 -20.15
CA ALA A 248 2.09 19.02 -18.76
C ALA A 248 3.24 19.28 -17.77
N TRP A 249 4.46 18.88 -18.09
CA TRP A 249 5.61 19.12 -17.21
C TRP A 249 5.88 20.60 -17.02
N LYS A 250 5.70 21.44 -18.07
CA LYS A 250 5.82 22.90 -17.95
C LYS A 250 4.81 23.48 -16.94
N GLU A 251 3.60 22.94 -16.89
CA GLU A 251 2.61 23.36 -15.90
C GLU A 251 2.96 22.85 -14.49
N LEU A 252 3.38 21.60 -14.40
CA LEU A 252 3.69 20.95 -13.13
C LEU A 252 4.90 21.54 -12.39
N VAL A 253 5.83 22.20 -13.07
CA VAL A 253 6.96 22.87 -12.41
C VAL A 253 6.63 24.28 -11.90
N LYS A 254 5.53 24.90 -12.34
CA LYS A 254 5.11 26.25 -11.94
C LYS A 254 5.05 26.47 -10.43
N PRO A 255 4.49 25.54 -9.59
CA PRO A 255 4.42 25.73 -8.16
C PRO A 255 5.78 25.93 -7.48
N TRP A 256 6.83 25.27 -7.97
CA TRP A 256 8.20 25.52 -7.48
C TRP A 256 8.76 26.84 -7.99
N GLN A 257 8.51 27.19 -9.25
CA GLN A 257 9.00 28.42 -9.86
C GLN A 257 8.36 29.67 -9.23
N SER A 258 7.10 29.61 -8.85
CA SER A 258 6.40 30.71 -8.17
C SER A 258 6.73 30.83 -6.69
N GLY A 259 7.39 29.82 -6.09
CA GLY A 259 7.64 29.77 -4.65
C GLY A 259 6.42 29.34 -3.83
N CYS A 260 5.39 28.81 -4.49
CA CYS A 260 4.20 28.28 -3.86
C CYS A 260 4.50 27.00 -3.05
N ILE A 261 5.43 26.18 -3.55
CA ILE A 261 5.97 24.99 -2.89
C ILE A 261 7.41 25.30 -2.41
N PRO A 262 7.88 24.68 -1.29
CA PRO A 262 9.26 24.79 -0.85
C PRO A 262 10.25 24.51 -1.99
N THR A 263 11.36 25.24 -2.04
CA THR A 263 12.40 24.95 -3.04
C THR A 263 12.83 23.50 -2.96
N TYR A 264 13.35 22.97 -4.05
CA TYR A 264 13.82 21.59 -4.12
C TYR A 264 14.85 21.28 -3.00
N SER A 265 15.73 22.22 -2.69
CA SER A 265 16.72 22.07 -1.60
C SER A 265 16.08 21.99 -0.22
N ILE A 266 15.01 22.75 0.04
CA ILE A 266 14.27 22.73 1.30
C ILE A 266 13.47 21.40 1.40
N SER A 267 12.79 21.01 0.33
CA SER A 267 12.00 19.79 0.29
C SER A 267 12.83 18.52 0.44
N SER A 268 14.09 18.52 -0.02
CA SER A 268 15.04 17.41 0.11
C SER A 268 15.96 17.51 1.33
N GLY A 269 15.77 18.52 2.18
CA GLY A 269 16.54 18.73 3.41
C GLY A 269 16.23 17.71 4.51
N LYS A 270 17.00 17.79 5.62
CA LYS A 270 16.81 16.90 6.78
C LYS A 270 15.46 17.07 7.50
N THR A 271 14.93 18.28 7.49
CA THR A 271 13.66 18.65 8.15
C THR A 271 12.78 19.45 7.19
N PRO A 272 12.18 18.78 6.18
CA PRO A 272 11.32 19.48 5.24
C PRO A 272 10.05 19.97 5.94
N PRO A 273 9.45 21.09 5.49
CA PRO A 273 8.14 21.50 5.97
C PRO A 273 7.09 20.43 5.60
N THR A 274 6.19 20.13 6.54
CA THR A 274 5.19 19.09 6.36
C THR A 274 3.79 19.59 6.69
N PHE A 275 2.78 18.92 6.15
CA PHE A 275 1.37 19.19 6.44
C PHE A 275 1.05 18.90 7.92
N GLN A 276 1.42 17.73 8.44
CA GLN A 276 1.25 17.38 9.85
C GLN A 276 2.06 18.27 10.81
N GLY A 277 3.15 18.85 10.31
CA GLY A 277 3.94 19.86 11.03
C GLY A 277 3.27 21.24 11.09
N GLY A 278 2.18 21.45 10.35
CA GLY A 278 1.47 22.73 10.30
C GLY A 278 2.23 23.83 9.53
N GLN A 279 3.18 23.46 8.68
CA GLN A 279 3.97 24.40 7.87
C GLN A 279 3.57 24.39 6.39
N VAL A 280 2.69 23.48 6.01
CA VAL A 280 2.13 23.33 4.66
C VAL A 280 0.62 23.42 4.73
N ALA A 281 0.01 24.27 3.89
CA ALA A 281 -1.42 24.51 3.93
C ALA A 281 -2.23 23.50 3.11
N MET A 282 -1.66 22.96 2.04
CA MET A 282 -2.29 21.94 1.19
C MET A 282 -1.30 20.83 0.86
N GLU A 283 -1.77 19.58 0.85
CA GLU A 283 -0.94 18.44 0.45
C GLU A 283 -1.77 17.43 -0.35
N THR A 284 -1.34 17.14 -1.57
CA THR A 284 -1.86 16.00 -2.32
C THR A 284 -1.36 14.73 -1.68
N SER A 285 -2.28 13.89 -1.20
CA SER A 285 -1.91 12.71 -0.43
C SER A 285 -2.95 11.60 -0.49
N VAL A 286 -2.63 10.47 0.11
CA VAL A 286 -3.46 9.28 0.21
C VAL A 286 -4.13 9.16 1.58
N ARG A 287 -5.24 8.45 1.62
CA ARG A 287 -5.94 8.15 2.87
C ARG A 287 -5.06 7.40 3.88
N ALA A 288 -4.12 6.60 3.44
CA ALA A 288 -3.21 5.86 4.31
C ALA A 288 -2.47 6.76 5.33
N LEU A 289 -2.24 8.05 5.01
CA LEU A 289 -1.61 9.03 5.91
C LEU A 289 -2.59 9.74 6.86
N LEU A 290 -3.88 9.44 6.79
CA LEU A 290 -4.90 10.09 7.64
C LEU A 290 -4.58 10.00 9.15
N PRO A 291 -4.16 8.86 9.73
CA PRO A 291 -3.80 8.80 11.14
C PRO A 291 -2.63 9.73 11.50
N THR A 292 -1.62 9.83 10.64
CA THR A 292 -0.45 10.70 10.82
C THR A 292 -0.85 12.17 10.83
N TYR A 293 -1.70 12.59 9.88
CA TYR A 293 -2.17 13.99 9.83
C TYR A 293 -3.08 14.32 11.00
N LYS A 294 -3.96 13.39 11.36
CA LYS A 294 -4.86 13.55 12.52
C LYS A 294 -4.06 13.76 13.81
N ALA A 295 -3.05 12.94 14.06
CA ALA A 295 -2.19 13.06 15.25
C ALA A 295 -1.39 14.36 15.24
N GLY A 296 -0.65 14.66 14.18
CA GLY A 296 0.22 15.84 14.13
C GLY A 296 -0.51 17.16 14.16
N LEU A 297 -1.68 17.28 13.52
CA LEU A 297 -2.47 18.50 13.52
C LEU A 297 -3.29 18.68 14.81
N ALA A 298 -3.72 17.60 15.47
CA ALA A 298 -4.35 17.66 16.78
C ALA A 298 -3.40 18.19 17.84
N GLU A 299 -2.15 17.73 17.86
CA GLU A 299 -1.10 18.25 18.75
C GLU A 299 -0.94 19.77 18.62
N LYS A 300 -1.05 20.29 17.39
CA LYS A 300 -0.95 21.73 17.08
C LYS A 300 -2.27 22.48 17.18
N LYS A 301 -3.36 21.82 17.56
CA LYS A 301 -4.72 22.38 17.63
C LYS A 301 -5.15 23.04 16.31
N MET A 302 -4.81 22.43 15.18
CA MET A 302 -5.13 22.92 13.84
C MET A 302 -6.31 22.15 13.26
N GLU A 303 -7.25 22.91 12.69
CA GLU A 303 -8.39 22.38 11.95
C GLU A 303 -8.00 22.10 10.50
N TRP A 304 -8.52 21.01 9.94
CA TRP A 304 -8.23 20.59 8.58
C TRP A 304 -9.38 19.78 7.98
N ASP A 305 -9.33 19.57 6.67
CA ASP A 305 -10.27 18.73 5.94
C ASP A 305 -9.65 18.22 4.65
N VAL A 306 -10.43 17.54 3.83
CA VAL A 306 -10.04 17.08 2.50
C VAL A 306 -10.97 17.64 1.43
N VAL A 307 -10.48 17.72 0.22
CA VAL A 307 -11.22 18.16 -0.97
C VAL A 307 -10.76 17.32 -2.17
N ASP A 308 -11.61 17.20 -3.18
CA ASP A 308 -11.26 16.51 -4.42
C ASP A 308 -9.97 17.06 -5.04
N MET A 309 -9.26 16.23 -5.78
CA MET A 309 -8.18 16.71 -6.65
C MET A 309 -8.73 17.78 -7.61
N PRO A 310 -7.96 18.84 -7.88
CA PRO A 310 -8.42 19.88 -8.80
C PRO A 310 -8.66 19.34 -10.19
N THR A 311 -9.68 19.85 -10.88
CA THR A 311 -9.93 19.55 -12.29
C THR A 311 -8.87 20.21 -13.16
N ILE A 312 -8.44 19.52 -14.20
CA ILE A 312 -7.40 19.96 -15.12
C ILE A 312 -8.02 20.07 -16.52
N LYS A 313 -8.03 21.30 -17.08
CA LYS A 313 -8.69 21.57 -18.38
C LYS A 313 -10.13 21.04 -18.43
N GLY A 314 -10.89 21.24 -17.35
CA GLY A 314 -12.28 20.78 -17.24
C GLY A 314 -12.46 19.27 -17.05
N LYS A 315 -11.39 18.49 -16.93
CA LYS A 315 -11.44 17.06 -16.67
C LYS A 315 -11.17 16.77 -15.20
N VAL A 316 -11.89 15.81 -14.63
CA VAL A 316 -11.63 15.30 -13.29
C VAL A 316 -10.34 14.49 -13.32
N SER A 317 -9.48 14.74 -12.35
CA SER A 317 -8.29 13.91 -12.14
C SER A 317 -8.71 12.48 -11.76
N LYS A 318 -8.31 11.49 -12.54
CA LYS A 318 -8.76 10.10 -12.44
C LYS A 318 -7.62 9.16 -12.09
N TYR A 319 -6.70 9.58 -11.28
CA TYR A 319 -5.57 8.74 -10.94
C TYR A 319 -5.69 8.19 -9.52
N ILE A 320 -5.41 6.91 -9.38
CA ILE A 320 -5.08 6.29 -8.10
C ILE A 320 -3.69 5.68 -8.20
N ILE A 321 -2.99 5.69 -7.10
CA ILE A 321 -1.84 4.81 -6.92
C ILE A 321 -2.39 3.39 -6.89
N GLY A 322 -1.86 2.54 -7.76
CA GLY A 322 -2.34 1.18 -7.99
C GLY A 322 -2.78 0.46 -6.73
N GLY A 323 -3.45 -0.61 -6.82
CA GLY A 323 -4.17 -1.41 -5.82
C GLY A 323 -3.90 -1.28 -4.33
N GLY A 324 -3.44 -0.15 -3.94
CA GLY A 324 -2.96 0.12 -2.61
C GLY A 324 -1.53 -0.36 -2.43
N SER A 325 -0.75 0.44 -1.74
CA SER A 325 0.63 0.14 -1.36
C SER A 325 0.76 -1.18 -0.59
N TYR A 326 -0.34 -1.91 -0.38
CA TYR A 326 -0.40 -3.10 0.45
C TYR A 326 -1.20 -4.18 -0.25
N GLY A 327 -0.52 -5.15 -0.83
CA GLY A 327 -1.12 -6.38 -1.32
C GLY A 327 -0.82 -7.55 -0.39
N LEU A 328 -1.60 -8.58 -0.53
CA LEU A 328 -1.40 -9.87 0.15
C LEU A 328 -1.11 -10.91 -0.91
N GLY A 329 0.03 -11.59 -0.79
CA GLY A 329 0.45 -12.65 -1.70
C GLY A 329 0.81 -13.93 -0.96
N MET A 330 0.93 -15.02 -1.72
CA MET A 330 1.34 -16.33 -1.24
C MET A 330 2.59 -16.76 -2.00
N ALA A 331 3.54 -17.40 -1.32
CA ALA A 331 4.72 -17.93 -2.00
C ALA A 331 4.39 -19.22 -2.78
N ALA A 332 4.88 -19.33 -4.01
CA ALA A 332 4.69 -20.50 -4.86
C ALA A 332 5.31 -21.78 -4.26
N THR A 333 6.36 -21.62 -3.44
CA THR A 333 7.05 -22.73 -2.77
C THR A 333 6.50 -23.07 -1.39
N SER A 334 5.47 -22.35 -0.90
CA SER A 334 4.82 -22.67 0.39
C SER A 334 4.29 -24.10 0.39
N LYS A 335 4.56 -24.81 1.47
CA LYS A 335 4.01 -26.15 1.74
C LYS A 335 2.64 -26.08 2.42
N ASN A 336 2.25 -24.89 2.88
CA ASN A 336 1.04 -24.64 3.65
C ASN A 336 -0.03 -23.88 2.85
N LYS A 337 -0.07 -24.03 1.53
CA LYS A 337 -0.94 -23.23 0.63
C LYS A 337 -2.42 -23.22 1.02
N ALA A 338 -2.96 -24.38 1.47
CA ALA A 338 -4.33 -24.45 1.91
C ALA A 338 -4.60 -23.60 3.18
N ALA A 339 -3.69 -23.65 4.14
CA ALA A 339 -3.78 -22.83 5.35
C ALA A 339 -3.57 -21.34 5.04
N ALA A 340 -2.62 -21.01 4.16
CA ALA A 340 -2.38 -19.65 3.69
C ALA A 340 -3.60 -19.07 2.97
N TRP A 341 -4.26 -19.87 2.10
CA TRP A 341 -5.50 -19.44 1.45
C TRP A 341 -6.65 -19.27 2.45
N LYS A 342 -6.77 -20.13 3.45
CA LYS A 342 -7.77 -19.98 4.52
C LYS A 342 -7.61 -18.63 5.26
N PHE A 343 -6.37 -18.21 5.51
CA PHE A 343 -6.09 -16.88 6.08
C PHE A 343 -6.50 -15.75 5.11
N ILE A 344 -6.13 -15.86 3.83
CA ILE A 344 -6.50 -14.86 2.81
C ILE A 344 -8.02 -14.75 2.69
N ASP A 345 -8.72 -15.88 2.57
CA ASP A 345 -10.18 -15.89 2.43
C ASP A 345 -10.87 -15.27 3.66
N TRP A 346 -10.46 -15.65 4.87
CA TRP A 346 -10.94 -15.05 6.11
C TRP A 346 -10.69 -13.53 6.15
N PHE A 347 -9.53 -13.10 5.69
CA PHE A 347 -9.15 -11.70 5.70
C PHE A 347 -10.16 -10.81 4.97
N TYR A 348 -10.69 -11.27 3.83
CA TYR A 348 -11.60 -10.49 3.00
C TYR A 348 -13.09 -10.79 3.21
N THR A 349 -13.45 -12.02 3.54
CA THR A 349 -14.86 -12.50 3.50
C THR A 349 -15.53 -12.54 4.85
N THR A 350 -14.79 -12.75 5.92
CA THR A 350 -15.36 -12.85 7.27
C THR A 350 -15.85 -11.50 7.76
N LYS A 351 -17.10 -11.40 8.17
CA LYS A 351 -17.62 -10.23 8.88
C LYS A 351 -16.76 -10.00 10.13
N ASN A 352 -16.19 -8.83 10.25
CA ASN A 352 -15.14 -8.49 11.25
C ASN A 352 -13.80 -9.23 11.06
N GLY A 353 -13.51 -9.72 9.86
CA GLY A 353 -12.21 -10.28 9.50
C GLY A 353 -11.12 -9.21 9.36
N GLY A 354 -9.94 -9.64 8.91
CA GLY A 354 -8.74 -8.80 8.89
C GLY A 354 -8.89 -7.45 8.18
N ILE A 355 -9.65 -7.40 7.08
CA ILE A 355 -9.88 -6.15 6.34
C ILE A 355 -10.66 -5.12 7.19
N ASN A 356 -11.62 -5.56 8.00
CA ASN A 356 -12.40 -4.68 8.87
C ASN A 356 -11.55 -4.19 10.05
N THR A 357 -10.69 -5.04 10.59
CA THR A 357 -9.73 -4.66 11.65
C THR A 357 -8.76 -3.59 11.16
N LEU A 358 -8.27 -3.71 9.93
CA LEU A 358 -7.45 -2.66 9.31
C LEU A 358 -8.25 -1.37 9.05
N GLN A 359 -9.52 -1.46 8.64
CA GLN A 359 -10.36 -0.28 8.44
C GLN A 359 -10.56 0.53 9.72
N ALA A 360 -10.60 -0.11 10.89
CA ALA A 360 -10.77 0.56 12.17
C ALA A 360 -9.68 1.61 12.45
N SER A 361 -8.48 1.46 11.87
CA SER A 361 -7.42 2.47 11.92
C SER A 361 -7.76 3.76 11.16
N GLY A 362 -8.74 3.71 10.26
CA GLY A 362 -9.10 4.81 9.36
C GLY A 362 -8.18 4.99 8.15
N SER A 363 -7.11 4.21 8.05
CA SER A 363 -6.06 4.40 7.05
C SER A 363 -6.39 3.82 5.67
N LEU A 364 -7.42 2.98 5.54
CA LEU A 364 -7.72 2.35 4.26
C LEU A 364 -9.20 2.40 3.88
N VAL A 365 -9.44 2.29 2.58
CA VAL A 365 -10.73 1.93 1.99
C VAL A 365 -10.59 0.51 1.45
N PRO A 366 -11.53 -0.41 1.72
CA PRO A 366 -11.43 -1.77 1.21
C PRO A 366 -11.41 -1.81 -0.31
N PRO A 367 -10.68 -2.74 -0.91
CA PRO A 367 -10.52 -2.81 -2.37
C PRO A 367 -11.66 -3.56 -3.08
N THR A 368 -12.65 -4.03 -2.35
CA THR A 368 -13.84 -4.67 -2.91
C THR A 368 -14.90 -3.64 -3.26
N ASP A 369 -15.70 -3.89 -4.30
CA ASP A 369 -16.77 -2.97 -4.69
C ASP A 369 -17.79 -2.77 -3.55
N ALA A 370 -18.15 -3.84 -2.83
CA ALA A 370 -19.01 -3.76 -1.66
C ALA A 370 -18.36 -2.94 -0.52
N GLY A 371 -17.07 -3.13 -0.26
CA GLY A 371 -16.32 -2.38 0.75
C GLY A 371 -16.21 -0.89 0.40
N ILE A 372 -16.00 -0.56 -0.87
CA ILE A 372 -16.00 0.82 -1.36
C ILE A 372 -17.37 1.44 -1.17
N ALA A 373 -18.45 0.73 -1.55
CA ALA A 373 -19.82 1.25 -1.50
C ALA A 373 -20.36 1.39 -0.07
N ASN A 374 -20.10 0.42 0.82
CA ASN A 374 -20.80 0.25 2.11
C ASN A 374 -19.85 0.21 3.32
N GLY A 375 -18.54 0.39 3.13
CA GLY A 375 -17.56 0.23 4.20
C GLY A 375 -17.69 1.25 5.33
N ASP A 376 -17.32 0.82 6.54
CA ASP A 376 -17.33 1.64 7.76
C ASP A 376 -16.29 2.77 7.72
N TRP A 377 -15.41 2.78 6.73
CA TRP A 377 -14.44 3.83 6.51
C TRP A 377 -15.07 5.24 6.38
N ARG A 378 -16.38 5.32 6.06
CA ARG A 378 -17.16 6.56 6.02
C ARG A 378 -17.59 7.05 7.39
N LYS A 379 -17.67 6.15 8.38
CA LYS A 379 -18.20 6.44 9.71
C LYS A 379 -17.17 6.96 10.69
N LEU A 380 -15.94 7.18 10.25
CA LEU A 380 -14.88 7.69 11.10
C LEU A 380 -15.17 9.11 11.56
N PRO A 381 -14.88 9.45 12.84
CA PRO A 381 -15.12 10.79 13.35
C PRO A 381 -14.24 11.82 12.65
N ALA A 382 -14.84 12.98 12.36
CA ALA A 382 -14.12 14.14 11.83
C ALA A 382 -12.96 14.56 12.74
N PRO A 383 -11.90 15.18 12.20
CA PRO A 383 -11.63 15.41 10.80
C PRO A 383 -11.13 14.15 10.07
N PRO A 384 -11.28 14.03 8.76
CA PRO A 384 -11.93 14.99 7.87
C PRO A 384 -13.46 14.88 7.92
N ALA A 385 -14.17 16.00 7.63
CA ALA A 385 -15.62 15.99 7.48
C ALA A 385 -16.05 15.53 6.08
N ASN A 386 -15.29 15.89 5.03
CA ASN A 386 -15.57 15.53 3.64
C ASN A 386 -15.00 14.14 3.27
N VAL A 387 -15.35 13.10 4.03
CA VAL A 387 -14.85 11.73 3.78
C VAL A 387 -15.25 11.20 2.40
N GLU A 388 -16.35 11.69 1.81
CA GLU A 388 -16.82 11.27 0.50
C GLU A 388 -15.87 11.67 -0.65
N ALA A 389 -14.96 12.61 -0.45
CA ALA A 389 -13.90 12.92 -1.42
C ALA A 389 -13.07 11.66 -1.76
N PHE A 390 -12.80 10.79 -0.78
CA PHE A 390 -12.10 9.52 -1.01
C PHE A 390 -12.93 8.57 -1.89
N GLY A 391 -14.23 8.46 -1.64
CA GLY A 391 -15.13 7.64 -2.46
C GLY A 391 -15.22 8.14 -3.90
N ARG A 392 -15.30 9.46 -4.11
CA ARG A 392 -15.31 10.06 -5.45
C ARG A 392 -13.99 9.85 -6.17
N ALA A 393 -12.86 9.97 -5.48
CA ALA A 393 -11.53 9.70 -6.04
C ALA A 393 -11.41 8.27 -6.55
N ILE A 394 -11.87 7.28 -5.78
CA ILE A 394 -11.85 5.86 -6.17
C ILE A 394 -12.76 5.60 -7.38
N LYS A 395 -13.98 6.11 -7.36
CA LYS A 395 -14.97 5.88 -8.44
C LYS A 395 -14.47 6.36 -9.81
N ASN A 396 -13.68 7.41 -9.83
CA ASN A 396 -13.20 8.04 -11.07
C ASN A 396 -11.75 7.66 -11.40
N SER A 397 -11.19 6.65 -10.74
CA SER A 397 -9.77 6.37 -10.79
C SER A 397 -9.35 5.48 -11.96
N PHE A 398 -8.10 5.62 -12.38
CA PHE A 398 -7.40 4.71 -13.27
C PHE A 398 -6.03 4.39 -12.68
N ILE A 399 -5.44 3.31 -13.12
CA ILE A 399 -4.07 2.94 -12.79
C ILE A 399 -3.18 3.24 -13.99
N ALA A 400 -2.04 3.90 -13.75
CA ALA A 400 -1.06 4.14 -14.80
C ALA A 400 -0.53 2.80 -15.35
N PRO A 401 -0.28 2.69 -16.65
CA PRO A 401 0.31 1.48 -17.22
C PRO A 401 1.63 1.15 -16.53
N LYS A 402 1.79 -0.09 -16.08
CA LYS A 402 3.03 -0.59 -15.50
C LYS A 402 4.10 -0.72 -16.58
N LEU A 403 5.34 -0.38 -16.22
CA LEU A 403 6.50 -0.65 -17.04
C LEU A 403 7.04 -2.06 -16.74
N PRO A 404 7.68 -2.72 -17.70
CA PRO A 404 8.26 -4.05 -17.47
C PRO A 404 9.42 -3.99 -16.47
N GLY A 405 9.52 -5.00 -15.62
CA GLY A 405 10.63 -5.25 -14.70
C GLY A 405 11.09 -4.03 -13.89
N GLN A 406 12.37 -3.73 -13.96
CA GLN A 406 13.00 -2.59 -13.26
C GLN A 406 12.78 -1.22 -13.93
N ALA A 407 12.19 -1.18 -15.13
CA ALA A 407 12.01 0.08 -15.86
C ALA A 407 11.12 1.08 -15.10
N GLY A 408 10.19 0.59 -14.26
CA GLY A 408 9.38 1.44 -13.37
C GLY A 408 10.23 2.20 -12.34
N THR A 409 11.18 1.55 -11.71
CA THR A 409 12.13 2.17 -10.76
C THR A 409 13.03 3.18 -11.46
N VAL A 410 13.43 2.88 -12.70
CA VAL A 410 14.20 3.84 -13.53
C VAL A 410 13.36 5.06 -13.85
N LEU A 411 12.08 4.88 -14.22
CA LEU A 411 11.16 5.99 -14.52
C LEU A 411 11.08 6.99 -13.34
N ASP A 412 10.82 6.51 -12.12
CA ASP A 412 10.69 7.37 -10.94
C ASP A 412 11.99 8.15 -10.67
N THR A 413 13.13 7.47 -10.81
CA THR A 413 14.44 8.10 -10.62
C THR A 413 14.70 9.20 -11.63
N VAL A 414 14.48 8.93 -12.92
CA VAL A 414 14.81 9.91 -13.99
C VAL A 414 13.85 11.08 -14.05
N ILE A 415 12.59 10.92 -13.64
CA ILE A 415 11.66 12.05 -13.48
C ILE A 415 12.20 13.00 -12.39
N GLY A 416 12.64 12.46 -11.25
CA GLY A 416 13.25 13.26 -10.19
C GLY A 416 14.52 13.99 -10.66
N ASP A 417 15.40 13.30 -11.40
CA ASP A 417 16.60 13.89 -11.98
C ASP A 417 16.29 15.01 -12.98
N ALA A 418 15.29 14.78 -13.87
CA ALA A 418 14.86 15.77 -14.85
C ALA A 418 14.31 17.03 -14.17
N LEU A 419 13.48 16.86 -13.14
CA LEU A 419 12.99 17.99 -12.35
C LEU A 419 14.12 18.75 -11.65
N ALA A 420 15.09 18.03 -11.07
CA ALA A 420 16.25 18.66 -10.47
C ALA A 420 17.08 19.44 -11.50
N GLU A 421 17.27 18.93 -12.72
CA GLU A 421 17.92 19.66 -13.81
C GLU A 421 17.15 20.93 -14.20
N VAL A 422 15.81 20.87 -14.28
CA VAL A 422 14.97 22.03 -14.58
C VAL A 422 15.01 23.06 -13.45
N LEU A 423 14.83 22.65 -12.20
CA LEU A 423 14.66 23.56 -11.07
C LEU A 423 15.97 24.13 -10.55
N LEU A 424 17.06 23.35 -10.55
CA LEU A 424 18.34 23.75 -9.98
C LEU A 424 19.34 24.25 -11.05
N LYS A 425 19.38 23.58 -12.21
CA LYS A 425 20.37 23.89 -13.27
C LYS A 425 19.79 24.74 -14.40
N LYS A 426 18.50 25.10 -14.33
CA LYS A 426 17.78 25.89 -15.33
C LYS A 426 17.85 25.30 -16.74
N VAL A 427 17.91 23.97 -16.84
CA VAL A 427 17.78 23.25 -18.11
C VAL A 427 16.31 23.34 -18.56
N SER A 428 16.05 23.46 -19.87
CA SER A 428 14.66 23.46 -20.36
C SER A 428 13.95 22.12 -20.05
N VAL A 429 12.64 22.18 -19.87
CA VAL A 429 11.81 20.98 -19.63
C VAL A 429 12.00 19.96 -20.75
N GLU A 430 11.99 20.42 -22.00
CA GLU A 430 12.17 19.58 -23.18
C GLU A 430 13.48 18.81 -23.15
N LYS A 431 14.58 19.50 -22.89
CA LYS A 431 15.92 18.89 -22.86
C LYS A 431 16.05 17.89 -21.71
N ALA A 432 15.57 18.26 -20.51
CA ALA A 432 15.66 17.40 -19.34
C ALA A 432 14.82 16.12 -19.49
N PHE A 433 13.56 16.25 -19.94
CA PHE A 433 12.68 15.12 -20.11
C PHE A 433 13.00 14.24 -21.32
N LYS A 434 13.55 14.82 -22.41
CA LYS A 434 14.08 14.01 -23.52
C LYS A 434 15.22 13.10 -23.09
N LYS A 435 16.17 13.63 -22.32
CA LYS A 435 17.25 12.83 -21.71
C LYS A 435 16.72 11.74 -20.76
N ALA A 436 15.68 12.05 -19.99
CA ALA A 436 15.03 11.09 -19.12
C ALA A 436 14.33 9.97 -19.94
N GLU A 437 13.61 10.33 -21.01
CA GLU A 437 12.94 9.38 -21.90
C GLU A 437 13.93 8.38 -22.51
N ASP A 438 15.09 8.84 -22.96
CA ASP A 438 16.12 7.97 -23.54
C ASP A 438 16.57 6.89 -22.51
N LYS A 439 16.72 7.26 -21.26
CA LYS A 439 17.08 6.32 -20.17
C LYS A 439 15.97 5.32 -19.89
N VAL A 440 14.71 5.76 -19.83
CA VAL A 440 13.56 4.86 -19.60
C VAL A 440 13.40 3.90 -20.78
N THR A 441 13.52 4.41 -22.00
CA THR A 441 13.44 3.58 -23.21
C THR A 441 14.52 2.50 -23.23
N ALA A 442 15.75 2.84 -22.85
CA ALA A 442 16.84 1.88 -22.73
C ALA A 442 16.56 0.83 -21.63
N ALA A 443 15.97 1.23 -20.49
CA ALA A 443 15.58 0.31 -19.44
C ALA A 443 14.46 -0.64 -19.89
N ILE A 444 13.43 -0.13 -20.56
CA ILE A 444 12.35 -0.94 -21.12
C ILE A 444 12.91 -1.99 -22.09
N LYS A 445 13.77 -1.56 -23.02
CA LYS A 445 14.40 -2.48 -23.98
C LYS A 445 15.17 -3.59 -23.27
N LYS A 446 15.98 -3.24 -22.28
CA LYS A 446 16.75 -4.21 -21.49
C LYS A 446 15.86 -5.26 -20.83
N GLU A 447 14.70 -4.87 -20.29
CA GLU A 447 13.77 -5.81 -19.64
C GLU A 447 13.02 -6.70 -20.64
N LEU A 448 12.80 -6.22 -21.87
CA LEU A 448 12.12 -6.98 -22.93
C LEU A 448 13.07 -7.94 -23.69
N ASP A 449 14.37 -7.68 -23.69
CA ASP A 449 15.39 -8.51 -24.34
C ASP A 449 15.88 -9.66 -23.42
N GLN A 450 15.40 -9.78 -22.16
CA GLN A 450 15.68 -10.86 -21.21
C GLN A 450 14.63 -11.97 -21.30
#